data_cbe66fad9d7437af935abeada1934edd
#
_entry.id   cbe66fad9d7437af935abeada1934edd
#
_cell.length_a   1.000
_cell.length_b   1.000
_cell.length_c   1.000
_cell.angle_alpha   90.00
_cell.angle_beta   90.00
_cell.angle_gamma   90.00
#
_symmetry.space_group_name_H-M   'P 1'
#
loop_
_entity.id
_entity.type
_entity.pdbx_description
1 polymer ?
#
loop_
_entity_poly.entity_id
_entity_poly.type
_entity_poly.pdbx_seq_one_letter_code
_entity_poly.pdbx_strand_id
1 'polypeptide(L)'
;MTPIAYSLQFRGRATSPRSDRLRFSLTAPSTALVTTVGPDGVRGAFEDVPGGEATFEGELVLGEQSTFDDFGTIEFGRGNKLCFHSFGLGRLGSSPDPHLRHGTVVRKVEGGDGQFAGAEGLITSNFFVSDTGEVTDNQFGLIFVRDQRRDDVAHQRKGANPCTTN
;
A
#
# COMPACT_ATOMS: atom_id res chain seq x y z
N MET A 1 4.37 -0.17 -21.50
CA MET A 1 4.15 0.01 -20.05
C MET A 1 5.48 0.34 -19.40
N THR A 2 5.48 1.35 -18.54
CA THR A 2 6.69 1.81 -17.85
C THR A 2 6.64 1.35 -16.38
N PRO A 3 7.69 0.70 -15.84
CA PRO A 3 7.73 0.30 -14.44
C PRO A 3 8.00 1.51 -13.54
N ILE A 4 7.28 1.57 -12.42
CA ILE A 4 7.52 2.49 -11.30
C ILE A 4 7.82 1.62 -10.08
N ALA A 5 8.94 1.86 -9.43
CA ALA A 5 9.25 1.29 -8.12
C ALA A 5 9.16 2.39 -7.06
N TYR A 6 8.51 2.10 -5.94
CA TYR A 6 8.47 3.00 -4.80
C TYR A 6 8.68 2.25 -3.49
N SER A 7 9.13 2.99 -2.49
CA SER A 7 9.26 2.53 -1.12
C SER A 7 8.75 3.65 -0.21
N LEU A 8 7.68 3.38 0.56
CA LEU A 8 7.07 4.35 1.47
C LEU A 8 6.81 3.71 2.84
N GLN A 9 6.96 4.51 3.89
CA GLN A 9 6.53 4.16 5.23
C GLN A 9 5.27 4.93 5.59
N PHE A 10 4.13 4.25 5.55
CA PHE A 10 2.85 4.81 5.95
C PHE A 10 2.66 4.73 7.45
N ARG A 11 2.10 5.77 8.05
CA ARG A 11 1.77 5.84 9.47
C ARG A 11 0.38 6.38 9.68
N GLY A 12 -0.31 5.87 10.68
CA GLY A 12 -1.65 6.32 11.05
C GLY A 12 -2.32 5.36 12.01
N ARG A 13 -3.62 5.15 11.87
CA ARG A 13 -4.40 4.37 12.82
C ARG A 13 -5.32 3.38 12.13
N ALA A 14 -5.50 2.24 12.80
CA ALA A 14 -6.55 1.29 12.52
C ALA A 14 -7.67 1.44 13.54
N THR A 15 -8.91 1.33 13.08
CA THR A 15 -10.12 1.26 13.90
C THR A 15 -10.84 -0.06 13.65
N SER A 16 -11.51 -0.60 14.65
CA SER A 16 -12.25 -1.84 14.53
C SER A 16 -13.76 -1.57 14.54
N PRO A 17 -14.40 -1.35 13.37
CA PRO A 17 -15.84 -1.14 13.30
C PRO A 17 -16.64 -2.42 13.64
N ARG A 18 -16.02 -3.59 13.51
CA ARG A 18 -16.54 -4.91 13.89
C ARG A 18 -15.39 -5.78 14.38
N SER A 19 -15.71 -6.87 15.08
CA SER A 19 -14.70 -7.80 15.63
C SER A 19 -13.85 -8.48 14.57
N ASP A 20 -14.36 -8.62 13.35
CA ASP A 20 -13.73 -9.27 12.21
C ASP A 20 -13.15 -8.28 11.18
N ARG A 21 -13.24 -6.97 11.41
CA ARG A 21 -12.82 -5.95 10.45
C ARG A 21 -12.01 -4.85 11.09
N LEU A 22 -10.95 -4.46 10.39
CA LEU A 22 -10.17 -3.27 10.70
C LEU A 22 -10.25 -2.31 9.52
N ARG A 23 -10.45 -1.03 9.79
CA ARG A 23 -10.27 0.06 8.82
C ARG A 23 -9.02 0.81 9.17
N PHE A 24 -8.23 1.14 8.18
CA PHE A 24 -7.02 1.92 8.35
C PHE A 24 -7.04 3.16 7.45
N SER A 25 -6.48 4.23 8.00
CA SER A 25 -6.21 5.48 7.30
C SER A 25 -4.81 5.93 7.69
N LEU A 26 -3.90 5.89 6.72
CA LEU A 26 -2.48 6.11 6.92
C LEU A 26 -1.97 7.12 5.91
N THR A 27 -0.91 7.84 6.27
CA THR A 27 -0.23 8.77 5.36
C THR A 27 1.27 8.51 5.34
N ALA A 28 1.91 8.90 4.24
CA ALA A 28 3.36 8.84 4.08
C ALA A 28 3.84 10.09 3.35
N PRO A 29 4.83 10.82 3.88
CA PRO A 29 5.54 11.85 3.11
C PRO A 29 6.32 11.19 1.96
N SER A 30 6.81 11.99 1.04
CA SER A 30 7.78 11.52 0.05
C SER A 30 9.09 11.14 0.77
N THR A 31 9.54 9.89 0.58
CA THR A 31 10.72 9.34 1.25
C THR A 31 11.62 8.58 0.29
N ALA A 32 12.89 8.47 0.65
CA ALA A 32 13.83 7.52 0.08
C ALA A 32 14.19 6.46 1.13
N LEU A 33 14.19 5.19 0.76
CA LEU A 33 14.78 4.13 1.59
C LEU A 33 16.25 4.04 1.29
N VAL A 34 17.07 4.46 2.23
CA VAL A 34 18.53 4.39 2.13
C VAL A 34 19.02 3.14 2.83
N THR A 35 19.72 2.28 2.10
CA THR A 35 20.34 1.07 2.66
C THR A 35 21.83 1.11 2.45
N THR A 36 22.60 1.00 3.53
CA THR A 36 24.05 0.96 3.50
C THR A 36 24.54 -0.40 3.99
N VAL A 37 25.46 -1.00 3.26
CA VAL A 37 26.12 -2.26 3.62
C VAL A 37 27.58 -1.96 3.93
N GLY A 38 28.07 -2.40 5.08
CA GLY A 38 29.44 -2.14 5.54
C GLY A 38 30.00 -3.29 6.37
N PRO A 39 31.22 -3.15 6.93
CA PRO A 39 31.85 -4.20 7.75
C PRO A 39 31.03 -4.62 8.97
N ASP A 40 30.22 -3.69 9.50
CA ASP A 40 29.37 -3.92 10.67
C ASP A 40 27.97 -4.45 10.30
N GLY A 41 27.72 -4.81 9.03
CA GLY A 41 26.45 -5.32 8.53
C GLY A 41 25.63 -4.29 7.74
N VAL A 42 24.30 -4.32 7.90
CA VAL A 42 23.37 -3.48 7.16
C VAL A 42 22.77 -2.40 8.07
N ARG A 43 22.64 -1.19 7.53
CA ARG A 43 21.88 -0.09 8.13
C ARG A 43 20.87 0.43 7.11
N GLY A 44 19.65 0.72 7.57
CA GLY A 44 18.61 1.27 6.71
C GLY A 44 17.80 2.34 7.44
N ALA A 45 17.35 3.34 6.68
CA ALA A 45 16.48 4.39 7.17
C ALA A 45 15.59 4.92 6.04
N PHE A 46 14.39 5.38 6.40
CA PHE A 46 13.60 6.24 5.53
C PHE A 46 14.02 7.68 5.76
N GLU A 47 14.40 8.38 4.69
CA GLU A 47 14.80 9.78 4.72
C GLU A 47 13.75 10.61 3.98
N ASP A 48 13.28 11.71 4.57
CA ASP A 48 12.34 12.62 3.93
C ASP A 48 13.01 13.30 2.72
N VAL A 49 12.31 13.33 1.60
CA VAL A 49 12.74 14.02 0.38
C VAL A 49 11.66 15.04 -0.05
N PRO A 50 12.04 16.10 -0.79
CA PRO A 50 11.06 17.05 -1.31
C PRO A 50 10.00 16.36 -2.16
N GLY A 51 8.73 16.62 -1.85
CA GLY A 51 7.59 16.01 -2.56
C GLY A 51 6.27 16.22 -1.82
N GLY A 52 5.25 15.53 -2.28
CA GLY A 52 3.92 15.52 -1.65
C GLY A 52 3.76 14.39 -0.65
N GLU A 53 2.52 14.20 -0.22
CA GLU A 53 2.10 13.13 0.69
C GLU A 53 1.26 12.11 -0.08
N ALA A 54 1.41 10.83 0.26
CA ALA A 54 0.53 9.76 -0.16
C ALA A 54 -0.43 9.41 0.98
N THR A 55 -1.68 9.06 0.63
CA THR A 55 -2.68 8.55 1.57
C THR A 55 -3.02 7.10 1.23
N PHE A 56 -3.15 6.26 2.25
CA PHE A 56 -3.46 4.85 2.12
C PHE A 56 -4.66 4.52 3.00
N GLU A 57 -5.76 4.13 2.36
CA GLU A 57 -7.02 3.81 3.01
C GLU A 57 -7.51 2.44 2.58
N GLY A 58 -8.05 1.68 3.54
CA GLY A 58 -8.59 0.37 3.23
C GLY A 58 -9.23 -0.31 4.41
N GLU A 59 -9.66 -1.52 4.12
CA GLU A 59 -10.30 -2.42 5.06
C GLU A 59 -9.58 -3.77 5.03
N LEU A 60 -9.39 -4.35 6.21
CA LEU A 60 -8.82 -5.66 6.43
C LEU A 60 -9.90 -6.54 7.08
N VAL A 61 -10.16 -7.69 6.48
CA VAL A 61 -11.12 -8.68 6.98
C VAL A 61 -10.34 -9.83 7.60
N LEU A 62 -10.49 -10.00 8.91
CA LEU A 62 -9.81 -11.07 9.66
C LEU A 62 -10.44 -12.42 9.34
N GLY A 63 -9.60 -13.39 9.02
CA GLY A 63 -9.93 -14.78 8.83
C GLY A 63 -9.46 -15.65 9.97
N GLU A 64 -9.50 -16.95 9.77
CA GLU A 64 -9.01 -17.94 10.73
C GLU A 64 -7.48 -17.97 10.79
N GLN A 65 -6.93 -18.46 11.91
CA GLN A 65 -5.49 -18.68 12.10
C GLN A 65 -4.63 -17.44 11.84
N SER A 66 -5.11 -16.27 12.25
CA SER A 66 -4.41 -15.00 12.08
C SER A 66 -4.16 -14.62 10.61
N THR A 67 -4.99 -15.08 9.69
CA THR A 67 -5.00 -14.65 8.29
C THR A 67 -5.92 -13.47 8.10
N PHE A 68 -5.77 -12.77 6.98
CA PHE A 68 -6.69 -11.71 6.58
C PHE A 68 -6.68 -11.51 5.07
N ASP A 69 -7.77 -10.94 4.57
CA ASP A 69 -7.87 -10.28 3.27
C ASP A 69 -7.85 -8.77 3.46
N ASP A 70 -7.25 -8.01 2.54
CA ASP A 70 -7.37 -6.56 2.53
C ASP A 70 -7.63 -6.00 1.12
N PHE A 71 -8.28 -4.85 1.10
CA PHE A 71 -8.55 -4.09 -0.12
C PHE A 71 -8.63 -2.61 0.21
N GLY A 72 -8.34 -1.78 -0.78
CA GLY A 72 -8.36 -0.34 -0.57
C GLY A 72 -7.74 0.46 -1.71
N THR A 73 -7.32 1.65 -1.37
CA THR A 73 -6.74 2.61 -2.30
C THR A 73 -5.50 3.28 -1.74
N ILE A 74 -4.60 3.66 -2.64
CA ILE A 74 -3.48 4.56 -2.34
C ILE A 74 -3.60 5.75 -3.28
N GLU A 75 -3.59 6.97 -2.74
CA GLU A 75 -3.54 8.20 -3.53
C GLU A 75 -2.15 8.81 -3.42
N PHE A 76 -1.44 8.90 -4.54
CA PHE A 76 -0.11 9.50 -4.67
C PHE A 76 -0.22 10.93 -5.18
N GLY A 77 -0.58 11.85 -4.29
CA GLY A 77 -0.96 13.19 -4.68
C GLY A 77 -2.33 13.23 -5.39
N ARG A 78 -2.83 14.43 -5.61
CA ARG A 78 -4.21 14.64 -6.06
C ARG A 78 -4.50 14.01 -7.42
N GLY A 79 -5.49 13.12 -7.46
CA GLY A 79 -6.01 12.53 -8.69
C GLY A 79 -5.22 11.33 -9.22
N ASN A 80 -4.16 10.90 -8.52
CA ASN A 80 -3.38 9.71 -8.89
C ASN A 80 -3.69 8.58 -7.92
N LYS A 81 -4.83 7.94 -8.08
CA LYS A 81 -5.37 6.92 -7.20
C LYS A 81 -5.12 5.52 -7.76
N LEU A 82 -4.65 4.63 -6.93
CA LEU A 82 -4.42 3.22 -7.20
C LEU A 82 -5.36 2.38 -6.35
N CYS A 83 -5.96 1.35 -6.94
CA CYS A 83 -6.82 0.38 -6.26
C CYS A 83 -6.08 -0.95 -6.13
N PHE A 84 -6.26 -1.61 -5.01
CA PHE A 84 -5.63 -2.90 -4.74
C PHE A 84 -6.55 -3.85 -3.96
N HIS A 85 -6.23 -5.13 -4.05
CA HIS A 85 -6.68 -6.16 -3.12
C HIS A 85 -5.54 -7.12 -2.80
N SER A 86 -5.65 -7.87 -1.71
CA SER A 86 -4.64 -8.87 -1.35
C SER A 86 -4.53 -9.97 -2.42
N PHE A 87 -3.29 -10.35 -2.72
CA PHE A 87 -2.95 -11.46 -3.60
C PHE A 87 -2.63 -12.70 -2.74
N GLY A 88 -3.68 -13.45 -2.42
CA GLY A 88 -3.65 -14.46 -1.38
C GLY A 88 -3.85 -13.83 0.02
N LEU A 89 -3.83 -14.67 1.06
CA LEU A 89 -4.09 -14.21 2.42
C LEU A 89 -2.85 -13.56 3.05
N GLY A 90 -3.07 -12.41 3.67
CA GLY A 90 -2.12 -11.80 4.59
C GLY A 90 -2.04 -12.58 5.92
N ARG A 91 -1.02 -12.28 6.71
CA ARG A 91 -0.84 -12.86 8.05
C ARG A 91 -0.56 -11.77 9.06
N LEU A 92 -1.14 -11.92 10.25
CA LEU A 92 -0.96 -11.02 11.38
C LEU A 92 -0.63 -11.86 12.63
N GLY A 93 0.58 -11.78 13.13
CA GLY A 93 1.08 -12.59 14.24
C GLY A 93 1.69 -11.78 15.37
N SER A 94 2.31 -12.46 16.31
CA SER A 94 3.07 -11.85 17.40
C SER A 94 4.37 -11.22 16.86
N SER A 95 4.80 -10.14 17.48
CA SER A 95 6.10 -9.50 17.25
C SER A 95 7.06 -9.87 18.42
N PRO A 96 8.38 -9.74 18.23
CA PRO A 96 9.34 -9.79 19.35
C PRO A 96 9.07 -8.70 20.41
N ASP A 97 8.48 -7.58 20.03
CA ASP A 97 7.93 -6.58 20.95
C ASP A 97 6.50 -6.99 21.36
N PRO A 98 6.22 -7.25 22.64
CA PRO A 98 4.91 -7.72 23.11
C PRO A 98 3.78 -6.70 22.91
N HIS A 99 4.09 -5.41 22.75
CA HIS A 99 3.11 -4.33 22.51
C HIS A 99 2.75 -4.17 21.02
N LEU A 100 3.38 -4.96 20.15
CA LEU A 100 3.17 -4.89 18.71
C LEU A 100 2.69 -6.24 18.16
N ARG A 101 1.87 -6.17 17.12
CA ARG A 101 1.62 -7.29 16.22
C ARG A 101 2.28 -7.01 14.89
N HIS A 102 2.88 -8.02 14.30
CA HIS A 102 3.54 -7.94 13.00
C HIS A 102 2.66 -8.56 11.92
N GLY A 103 2.45 -7.83 10.83
CA GLY A 103 1.69 -8.31 9.68
C GLY A 103 2.47 -8.23 8.38
N THR A 104 2.09 -9.09 7.43
CA THR A 104 2.63 -9.08 6.07
C THR A 104 1.56 -9.47 5.07
N VAL A 105 1.58 -8.83 3.91
CA VAL A 105 0.67 -9.13 2.79
C VAL A 105 1.31 -8.74 1.46
N VAL A 106 0.92 -9.45 0.40
CA VAL A 106 1.16 -9.03 -0.98
C VAL A 106 -0.17 -8.55 -1.54
N ARG A 107 -0.20 -7.37 -2.15
CA ARG A 107 -1.37 -6.77 -2.79
C ARG A 107 -1.19 -6.74 -4.29
N LYS A 108 -2.23 -7.09 -5.02
CA LYS A 108 -2.32 -6.95 -6.47
C LYS A 108 -2.94 -5.59 -6.81
N VAL A 109 -2.32 -4.88 -7.74
CA VAL A 109 -2.85 -3.63 -8.29
C VAL A 109 -3.95 -3.95 -9.30
N GLU A 110 -5.13 -3.34 -9.11
CA GLU A 110 -6.32 -3.52 -9.95
C GLU A 110 -6.58 -2.32 -10.88
N GLY A 111 -5.58 -1.46 -11.08
CA GLY A 111 -5.70 -0.21 -11.83
C GLY A 111 -5.93 0.98 -10.92
N GLY A 112 -6.55 2.03 -11.45
CA GLY A 112 -6.81 3.27 -10.73
C GLY A 112 -7.13 4.43 -11.64
N ASP A 113 -6.94 5.64 -11.12
CA ASP A 113 -7.19 6.91 -11.82
C ASP A 113 -5.89 7.67 -12.05
N GLY A 114 -5.93 8.66 -12.94
CA GLY A 114 -4.78 9.50 -13.29
C GLY A 114 -3.63 8.68 -13.85
N GLN A 115 -2.43 8.79 -13.25
CA GLN A 115 -1.24 8.05 -13.65
C GLN A 115 -1.46 6.52 -13.62
N PHE A 116 -2.37 6.03 -12.79
CA PHE A 116 -2.61 4.60 -12.57
C PHE A 116 -3.77 4.03 -13.37
N ALA A 117 -4.32 4.77 -14.34
CA ALA A 117 -5.35 4.27 -15.24
C ALA A 117 -4.87 3.01 -15.99
N GLY A 118 -5.47 1.86 -15.68
CA GLY A 118 -5.08 0.56 -16.21
C GLY A 118 -3.68 0.09 -15.79
N ALA A 119 -3.20 0.53 -14.64
CA ALA A 119 -1.98 0.05 -14.03
C ALA A 119 -2.13 -1.39 -13.54
N GLU A 120 -1.02 -2.12 -13.53
CA GLU A 120 -0.90 -3.48 -12.99
C GLU A 120 0.36 -3.56 -12.14
N GLY A 121 0.43 -4.50 -11.21
CA GLY A 121 1.63 -4.68 -10.41
C GLY A 121 1.36 -5.35 -9.07
N LEU A 122 2.39 -5.35 -8.23
CA LEU A 122 2.35 -5.91 -6.88
C LEU A 122 2.92 -4.91 -5.88
N ILE A 123 2.33 -4.92 -4.70
CA ILE A 123 2.81 -4.16 -3.52
C ILE A 123 3.03 -5.18 -2.40
N THR A 124 4.23 -5.22 -1.87
CA THR A 124 4.53 -5.97 -0.65
C THR A 124 4.49 -5.05 0.55
N SER A 125 3.95 -5.53 1.65
CA SER A 125 3.78 -4.77 2.88
C SER A 125 4.25 -5.59 4.07
N ASN A 126 5.04 -4.95 4.93
CA ASN A 126 5.38 -5.42 6.26
C ASN A 126 4.99 -4.32 7.25
N PHE A 127 4.09 -4.63 8.16
CA PHE A 127 3.52 -3.63 9.05
C PHE A 127 3.48 -4.07 10.50
N PHE A 128 3.42 -3.10 11.38
CA PHE A 128 3.17 -3.28 12.81
C PHE A 128 1.88 -2.58 13.20
N VAL A 129 1.15 -3.20 14.10
CA VAL A 129 -0.02 -2.61 14.77
C VAL A 129 0.21 -2.65 16.27
N SER A 130 0.11 -1.50 16.95
CA SER A 130 0.23 -1.42 18.40
C SER A 130 -1.09 -1.78 19.09
N ASP A 131 -1.04 -2.03 20.41
CA ASP A 131 -2.21 -2.26 21.25
C ASP A 131 -3.17 -1.06 21.25
N THR A 132 -2.69 0.14 20.92
CA THR A 132 -3.48 1.38 20.81
C THR A 132 -4.05 1.62 19.41
N GLY A 133 -3.79 0.69 18.45
CA GLY A 133 -4.26 0.79 17.07
C GLY A 133 -3.39 1.67 16.17
N GLU A 134 -2.20 2.09 16.61
CA GLU A 134 -1.25 2.78 15.75
C GLU A 134 -0.64 1.79 14.76
N VAL A 135 -0.53 2.21 13.49
CA VAL A 135 -0.01 1.38 12.40
C VAL A 135 1.21 2.05 11.79
N THR A 136 2.24 1.26 11.56
CA THR A 136 3.37 1.60 10.69
C THR A 136 3.47 0.54 9.61
N ASP A 137 3.24 0.89 8.35
CA ASP A 137 3.28 -0.01 7.19
C ASP A 137 4.42 0.38 6.25
N ASN A 138 5.39 -0.54 6.10
CA ASN A 138 6.49 -0.39 5.17
C ASN A 138 6.14 -1.08 3.87
N GLN A 139 5.93 -0.30 2.83
CA GLN A 139 5.54 -0.80 1.52
C GLN A 139 6.67 -0.68 0.51
N PHE A 140 6.77 -1.71 -0.32
CA PHE A 140 7.51 -1.67 -1.57
C PHE A 140 6.57 -2.06 -2.71
N GLY A 141 6.40 -1.16 -3.68
CA GLY A 141 5.57 -1.37 -4.86
C GLY A 141 6.39 -1.43 -6.14
N LEU A 142 6.03 -2.39 -7.01
CA LEU A 142 6.47 -2.44 -8.41
C LEU A 142 5.24 -2.42 -9.29
N ILE A 143 5.00 -1.29 -9.95
CA ILE A 143 3.78 -0.99 -10.67
C ILE A 143 4.12 -0.68 -12.12
N PHE A 144 3.35 -1.24 -13.05
CA PHE A 144 3.48 -0.97 -14.49
C PHE A 144 2.34 -0.05 -14.91
N VAL A 145 2.67 1.15 -15.38
CA VAL A 145 1.72 2.15 -15.88
C VAL A 145 1.73 2.21 -17.40
N ARG A 146 0.60 2.57 -18.01
CA ARG A 146 0.51 2.79 -19.45
C ARG A 146 1.24 4.06 -19.85
N ASP A 147 1.94 4.03 -20.99
CA ASP A 147 2.56 5.23 -21.55
C ASP A 147 1.47 6.14 -22.14
N GLN A 148 1.13 7.19 -21.43
CA GLN A 148 0.08 8.15 -21.86
C GLN A 148 0.38 8.85 -23.19
N ARG A 149 1.60 8.75 -23.73
CA ARG A 149 2.00 9.44 -24.98
C ARG A 149 1.50 8.80 -26.27
N ARG A 150 0.81 7.64 -26.23
CA ARG A 150 0.34 6.92 -27.44
C ARG A 150 -1.17 6.89 -27.63
N ASP A 151 -1.98 7.29 -26.66
CA ASP A 151 -3.41 7.07 -26.69
C ASP A 151 -4.27 8.34 -26.96
N ASP A 152 -3.66 9.50 -27.24
CA ASP A 152 -4.39 10.74 -27.61
C ASP A 152 -5.14 10.65 -28.96
N VAL A 153 -5.15 9.49 -29.63
CA VAL A 153 -5.80 9.29 -30.94
C VAL A 153 -6.95 8.27 -30.93
N ALA A 154 -7.22 7.58 -29.82
CA ALA A 154 -8.26 6.55 -29.83
C ALA A 154 -9.14 6.53 -28.59
N HIS A 155 -10.32 7.11 -28.70
CA HIS A 155 -11.57 6.74 -28.03
C HIS A 155 -11.76 7.06 -26.54
N GLN A 156 -12.55 8.10 -26.30
CA GLN A 156 -13.50 8.19 -25.16
C GLN A 156 -14.32 6.88 -25.06
N ARG A 157 -13.90 5.94 -24.24
CA ARG A 157 -14.77 4.88 -23.73
C ARG A 157 -14.88 5.03 -22.22
N LYS A 158 -16.12 5.20 -21.73
CA LYS A 158 -16.52 5.13 -20.34
C LYS A 158 -15.95 3.87 -19.71
N GLY A 159 -14.88 3.99 -18.94
CA GLY A 159 -14.36 2.92 -18.10
C GLY A 159 -15.20 2.77 -16.86
N ALA A 160 -15.57 1.53 -16.50
CA ALA A 160 -16.10 1.23 -15.18
C ALA A 160 -15.04 1.63 -14.12
N ASN A 161 -15.48 2.24 -13.03
CA ASN A 161 -14.59 2.62 -11.93
C ASN A 161 -14.09 1.35 -11.20
N PRO A 162 -12.80 0.99 -11.28
CA PRO A 162 -12.30 -0.25 -10.70
C PRO A 162 -12.31 -0.28 -9.17
N CYS A 163 -12.50 0.86 -8.53
CA CYS A 163 -12.48 1.01 -7.07
C CYS A 163 -13.86 0.82 -6.41
N THR A 164 -14.89 0.40 -7.14
CA THR A 164 -16.19 0.04 -6.57
C THR A 164 -16.27 -1.46 -6.36
N THR A 165 -16.14 -1.91 -5.13
CA THR A 165 -16.52 -3.27 -4.72
C THR A 165 -18.06 -3.35 -4.60
N ASN A 166 -18.65 -4.33 -5.26
CA ASN A 166 -20.04 -4.78 -4.99
C ASN A 166 -20.13 -5.44 -3.61
#